data_3da7f428feaa86987006ba73e30d996f
#
_entry.id   3da7f428feaa86987006ba73e30d996f
#
_cell.length_a   1.000
_cell.length_b   1.000
_cell.length_c   1.000
_cell.angle_alpha   90.00
_cell.angle_beta   90.00
_cell.angle_gamma   90.00
#
_symmetry.space_group_name_H-M   'P 1'
#
loop_
_entity.id
_entity.type
_entity.pdbx_description
1 polymer ?
#
loop_
_entity_poly.entity_id
_entity_poly.type
_entity_poly.pdbx_seq_one_letter_code
_entity_poly.pdbx_strand_id
1 'polypeptide(L)'
;MNYCSQCGGPVALTVPPDDERPRYVCPACGTVHYQNPKLVVGCIPVWEERILMCRRAIEPRRGYWTLPAGFLENGETVAAGARRETFEETGSRVVDLVPYLMVDIVYIHQIYLMYRCRLQAPDFHPTRESSEVKLVTEAEIPWDAIAFTVIEKTLHHYLQDRSAGSFSFRTDRIDAPPTAA
;
A
#
# COMPACT_ATOMS: atom_id res chain seq x y z
N MET A 1 -15.07 15.73 0.88
CA MET A 1 -15.38 16.42 -0.41
C MET A 1 -16.18 17.68 -0.08
N ASN A 2 -15.83 18.83 -0.66
CA ASN A 2 -16.52 20.10 -0.38
C ASN A 2 -17.36 20.60 -1.57
N TYR A 3 -16.97 20.22 -2.78
CA TYR A 3 -17.61 20.68 -4.01
C TYR A 3 -17.93 19.51 -4.95
N CYS A 4 -18.99 19.68 -5.72
CA CYS A 4 -19.45 18.73 -6.71
C CYS A 4 -18.53 18.71 -7.93
N SER A 5 -18.07 17.53 -8.35
CA SER A 5 -17.22 17.39 -9.55
C SER A 5 -17.98 17.64 -10.87
N GLN A 6 -19.31 17.69 -10.86
CA GLN A 6 -20.14 17.91 -12.06
C GLN A 6 -20.45 19.39 -12.29
N CYS A 7 -20.83 20.12 -11.24
CA CYS A 7 -21.32 21.51 -11.42
C CYS A 7 -20.56 22.54 -10.57
N GLY A 8 -19.59 22.14 -9.76
CA GLY A 8 -18.81 23.01 -8.89
C GLY A 8 -19.58 23.55 -7.67
N GLY A 9 -20.84 23.22 -7.50
CA GLY A 9 -21.65 23.64 -6.33
C GLY A 9 -21.21 22.92 -5.06
N PRO A 10 -21.52 23.46 -3.87
CA PRO A 10 -21.21 22.80 -2.59
C PRO A 10 -21.99 21.49 -2.46
N VAL A 11 -21.39 20.51 -1.76
CA VAL A 11 -22.05 19.24 -1.45
C VAL A 11 -22.39 19.13 0.03
N ALA A 12 -23.46 18.42 0.35
CA ALA A 12 -23.87 18.08 1.72
C ALA A 12 -23.74 16.58 1.95
N LEU A 13 -23.38 16.20 3.17
CA LEU A 13 -23.37 14.79 3.58
C LEU A 13 -24.79 14.42 4.08
N THR A 14 -25.54 13.69 3.25
CA THR A 14 -26.94 13.30 3.52
C THR A 14 -27.17 11.87 3.05
N VAL A 15 -28.22 11.23 3.55
CA VAL A 15 -28.66 9.92 3.05
C VAL A 15 -29.54 10.19 1.81
N PRO A 16 -29.11 9.80 0.60
CA PRO A 16 -29.92 10.00 -0.60
C PRO A 16 -31.11 9.04 -0.60
N PRO A 17 -32.16 9.31 -1.42
CA PRO A 17 -33.24 8.35 -1.63
C PRO A 17 -32.68 6.99 -2.06
N ASP A 18 -33.25 5.91 -1.54
CA ASP A 18 -32.90 4.52 -1.83
C ASP A 18 -31.48 4.08 -1.38
N ASP A 19 -30.81 4.85 -0.52
CA ASP A 19 -29.55 4.47 0.15
C ASP A 19 -29.75 4.42 1.69
N GLU A 20 -28.93 3.65 2.38
CA GLU A 20 -28.92 3.53 3.84
C GLU A 20 -27.76 4.28 4.50
N ARG A 21 -26.86 4.84 3.71
CA ARG A 21 -25.62 5.47 4.17
C ARG A 21 -25.51 6.91 3.75
N PRO A 22 -24.91 7.78 4.56
CA PRO A 22 -24.60 9.14 4.14
C PRO A 22 -23.65 9.15 2.93
N ARG A 23 -24.01 9.98 1.94
CA ARG A 23 -23.21 10.27 0.75
C ARG A 23 -23.05 11.77 0.58
N TYR A 24 -22.03 12.18 -0.16
CA TYR A 24 -21.95 13.57 -0.58
C TYR A 24 -22.95 13.80 -1.73
N VAL A 25 -23.97 14.58 -1.46
CA VAL A 25 -25.03 14.91 -2.45
C VAL A 25 -24.92 16.38 -2.81
N CYS A 26 -24.98 16.69 -4.08
CA CYS A 26 -25.05 18.06 -4.56
C CYS A 26 -26.51 18.54 -4.62
N PRO A 27 -26.92 19.53 -3.81
CA PRO A 27 -28.30 20.01 -3.84
C PRO A 27 -28.64 20.80 -5.13
N ALA A 28 -27.60 21.29 -5.84
CA ALA A 28 -27.82 22.08 -7.06
C ALA A 28 -28.10 21.20 -8.31
N CYS A 29 -27.47 20.06 -8.45
CA CYS A 29 -27.62 19.18 -9.62
C CYS A 29 -28.06 17.74 -9.29
N GLY A 30 -28.28 17.41 -8.03
CA GLY A 30 -28.73 16.10 -7.59
C GLY A 30 -27.65 14.98 -7.64
N THR A 31 -26.42 15.28 -8.07
CA THR A 31 -25.37 14.26 -8.18
C THR A 31 -25.01 13.68 -6.82
N VAL A 32 -25.05 12.35 -6.71
CA VAL A 32 -24.59 11.58 -5.55
C VAL A 32 -23.16 11.12 -5.81
N HIS A 33 -22.24 11.46 -4.89
CA HIS A 33 -20.83 11.09 -4.97
C HIS A 33 -20.53 9.91 -4.06
N TYR A 34 -20.16 8.78 -4.64
CA TYR A 34 -19.71 7.59 -3.94
C TYR A 34 -18.21 7.67 -3.67
N GLN A 35 -17.81 7.32 -2.46
CA GLN A 35 -16.41 7.19 -2.07
C GLN A 35 -16.14 5.76 -1.66
N ASN A 36 -15.17 5.12 -2.31
CA ASN A 36 -14.72 3.77 -1.99
C ASN A 36 -13.36 3.81 -1.29
N PRO A 37 -13.00 2.78 -0.53
CA PRO A 37 -11.64 2.62 -0.02
C PRO A 37 -10.62 2.70 -1.16
N LYS A 38 -9.49 3.34 -0.90
CA LYS A 38 -8.37 3.38 -1.85
C LYS A 38 -7.58 2.10 -1.77
N LEU A 39 -7.24 1.53 -2.92
CA LEU A 39 -6.37 0.36 -3.01
C LEU A 39 -4.91 0.81 -3.12
N VAL A 40 -4.09 0.31 -2.21
CA VAL A 40 -2.63 0.40 -2.24
C VAL A 40 -2.09 -0.97 -2.64
N VAL A 41 -1.16 -1.00 -3.56
CA VAL A 41 -0.55 -2.23 -4.08
C VAL A 41 0.95 -2.19 -3.88
N GLY A 42 1.54 -3.30 -3.49
CA GLY A 42 2.97 -3.34 -3.22
C GLY A 42 3.56 -4.73 -3.31
N CYS A 43 4.86 -4.78 -3.15
CA CYS A 43 5.63 -6.01 -3.26
C CYS A 43 6.48 -6.27 -2.01
N ILE A 44 6.74 -7.55 -1.77
CA ILE A 44 7.86 -8.07 -0.97
C ILE A 44 8.89 -8.59 -1.98
N PRO A 45 9.78 -7.74 -2.51
CA PRO A 45 10.72 -8.16 -3.52
C PRO A 45 11.90 -8.88 -2.86
N VAL A 46 12.19 -10.08 -3.33
CA VAL A 46 13.23 -10.94 -2.74
C VAL A 46 14.31 -11.25 -3.76
N TRP A 47 15.55 -11.20 -3.30
CA TRP A 47 16.72 -11.72 -4.00
C TRP A 47 17.48 -12.68 -3.09
N GLU A 48 17.55 -13.93 -3.50
CA GLU A 48 18.00 -15.01 -2.63
C GLU A 48 17.15 -15.02 -1.33
N GLU A 49 17.77 -14.81 -0.16
CA GLU A 49 17.06 -14.74 1.13
C GLU A 49 16.89 -13.31 1.67
N ARG A 50 17.25 -12.28 0.87
CA ARG A 50 17.20 -10.89 1.28
C ARG A 50 15.95 -10.21 0.71
N ILE A 51 15.41 -9.30 1.48
CA ILE A 51 14.24 -8.49 1.12
C ILE A 51 14.72 -7.11 0.67
N LEU A 52 14.22 -6.63 -0.48
CA LEU A 52 14.47 -5.26 -0.91
C LEU A 52 13.56 -4.32 -0.13
N MET A 53 14.16 -3.35 0.52
CA MET A 53 13.47 -2.28 1.24
C MET A 53 13.95 -0.92 0.75
N CYS A 54 13.07 0.08 0.86
CA CYS A 54 13.38 1.45 0.51
C CYS A 54 13.12 2.39 1.68
N ARG A 55 13.91 3.48 1.78
CA ARG A 55 13.79 4.51 2.80
C ARG A 55 13.10 5.73 2.22
N ARG A 56 11.97 6.10 2.74
CA ARG A 56 11.12 7.17 2.22
C ARG A 56 11.84 8.51 2.14
N ALA A 57 11.79 9.15 0.99
CA ALA A 57 12.28 10.52 0.77
C ALA A 57 11.17 11.57 0.92
N ILE A 58 9.89 11.14 0.97
CA ILE A 58 8.69 12.00 0.98
C ILE A 58 7.82 11.74 2.21
N GLU A 59 6.98 12.71 2.55
CA GLU A 59 5.94 12.54 3.59
C GLU A 59 4.77 11.67 3.09
N PRO A 60 4.03 11.02 3.99
CA PRO A 60 4.28 10.91 5.44
C PRO A 60 5.43 9.94 5.77
N ARG A 61 5.97 10.05 6.97
CA ARG A 61 7.03 9.16 7.48
C ARG A 61 8.36 9.23 6.69
N ARG A 62 8.75 10.40 6.23
CA ARG A 62 10.06 10.63 5.63
C ARG A 62 11.19 10.11 6.52
N GLY A 63 12.16 9.42 5.94
CA GLY A 63 13.30 8.84 6.65
C GLY A 63 13.06 7.46 7.25
N TYR A 64 11.82 6.94 7.23
CA TYR A 64 11.47 5.59 7.67
C TYR A 64 11.55 4.58 6.52
N TRP A 65 11.70 3.31 6.87
CA TRP A 65 11.83 2.20 5.94
C TRP A 65 10.48 1.59 5.60
N THR A 66 10.34 1.15 4.37
CA THR A 66 9.12 0.50 3.88
C THR A 66 9.44 -0.59 2.85
N LEU A 67 8.45 -1.41 2.56
CA LEU A 67 8.38 -2.16 1.31
C LEU A 67 7.84 -1.24 0.21
N PRO A 68 8.25 -1.41 -1.06
CA PRO A 68 7.72 -0.60 -2.15
C PRO A 68 6.22 -0.83 -2.33
N ALA A 69 5.44 0.26 -2.25
CA ALA A 69 3.99 0.23 -2.34
C ALA A 69 3.39 1.63 -2.52
N GLY A 70 2.39 1.74 -3.40
CA GLY A 70 1.65 2.98 -3.62
C GLY A 70 0.23 2.74 -4.14
N PHE A 71 -0.46 3.81 -4.52
CA PHE A 71 -1.84 3.73 -4.97
C PHE A 71 -1.98 3.06 -6.34
N LEU A 72 -2.98 2.19 -6.45
CA LEU A 72 -3.38 1.65 -7.75
C LEU A 72 -3.96 2.77 -8.63
N GLU A 73 -3.48 2.87 -9.86
CA GLU A 73 -3.93 3.84 -10.83
C GLU A 73 -5.05 3.28 -11.73
N ASN A 74 -5.88 4.19 -12.25
CA ASN A 74 -6.92 3.80 -13.20
C ASN A 74 -6.30 3.25 -14.50
N GLY A 75 -6.85 2.16 -15.01
CA GLY A 75 -6.42 1.56 -16.27
C GLY A 75 -5.31 0.53 -16.15
N GLU A 76 -4.82 0.24 -14.94
CA GLU A 76 -3.83 -0.83 -14.71
C GLU A 76 -4.42 -2.00 -13.92
N THR A 77 -3.82 -3.17 -14.08
CA THR A 77 -4.13 -4.31 -13.21
C THR A 77 -3.39 -4.17 -11.88
N VAL A 78 -3.91 -4.80 -10.82
CA VAL A 78 -3.31 -4.78 -9.48
C VAL A 78 -1.85 -5.24 -9.50
N ALA A 79 -1.54 -6.30 -10.26
CA ALA A 79 -0.17 -6.78 -10.41
C ALA A 79 0.72 -5.81 -11.23
N ALA A 80 0.14 -5.09 -12.20
CA ALA A 80 0.88 -4.07 -12.96
C ALA A 80 1.22 -2.88 -12.06
N GLY A 81 0.27 -2.41 -11.25
CA GLY A 81 0.51 -1.35 -10.27
C GLY A 81 1.59 -1.72 -9.27
N ALA A 82 1.56 -2.94 -8.71
CA ALA A 82 2.60 -3.40 -7.79
C ALA A 82 4.00 -3.44 -8.42
N ARG A 83 4.10 -3.81 -9.72
CA ARG A 83 5.37 -3.73 -10.48
C ARG A 83 5.82 -2.30 -10.72
N ARG A 84 4.90 -1.41 -11.09
CA ARG A 84 5.17 0.01 -11.34
C ARG A 84 5.70 0.67 -10.07
N GLU A 85 4.99 0.54 -8.96
CA GLU A 85 5.40 1.10 -7.66
C GLU A 85 6.79 0.58 -7.23
N THR A 86 7.03 -0.73 -7.39
CA THR A 86 8.37 -1.29 -7.09
C THR A 86 9.45 -0.64 -7.94
N PHE A 87 9.19 -0.45 -9.24
CA PHE A 87 10.15 0.18 -10.14
C PHE A 87 10.34 1.67 -9.82
N GLU A 88 9.27 2.42 -9.58
CA GLU A 88 9.31 3.85 -9.27
C GLU A 88 10.04 4.15 -7.97
N GLU A 89 9.86 3.31 -6.94
CA GLU A 89 10.49 3.51 -5.64
C GLU A 89 11.90 2.92 -5.51
N THR A 90 12.26 1.92 -6.33
CA THR A 90 13.54 1.20 -6.14
C THR A 90 14.39 1.07 -7.40
N GLY A 91 13.88 1.41 -8.57
CA GLY A 91 14.52 1.15 -9.87
C GLY A 91 14.51 -0.32 -10.29
N SER A 92 14.00 -1.22 -9.45
CA SER A 92 14.07 -2.67 -9.69
C SER A 92 12.89 -3.21 -10.47
N ARG A 93 13.14 -4.25 -11.26
CA ARG A 93 12.10 -5.05 -11.91
C ARG A 93 11.85 -6.33 -11.14
N VAL A 94 10.56 -6.71 -11.04
CA VAL A 94 10.11 -7.89 -10.31
C VAL A 94 9.37 -8.88 -11.20
N VAL A 95 9.52 -10.15 -10.89
CA VAL A 95 8.89 -11.29 -11.56
C VAL A 95 8.21 -12.21 -10.56
N ASP A 96 7.41 -13.15 -11.04
CA ASP A 96 6.72 -14.17 -10.24
C ASP A 96 5.87 -13.58 -9.11
N LEU A 97 5.06 -12.57 -9.46
CA LEU A 97 4.15 -11.93 -8.50
C LEU A 97 3.03 -12.90 -8.10
N VAL A 98 2.97 -13.21 -6.83
CA VAL A 98 1.91 -14.03 -6.23
C VAL A 98 1.18 -13.19 -5.17
N PRO A 99 -0.15 -13.00 -5.25
CA PRO A 99 -0.90 -12.34 -4.18
C PRO A 99 -0.62 -13.02 -2.85
N TYR A 100 -0.31 -12.21 -1.83
CA TYR A 100 0.17 -12.78 -0.58
C TYR A 100 -0.65 -12.35 0.64
N LEU A 101 -0.84 -11.04 0.82
CA LEU A 101 -1.52 -10.51 1.98
C LEU A 101 -2.40 -9.34 1.58
N MET A 102 -3.67 -9.38 2.00
CA MET A 102 -4.58 -8.25 1.94
C MET A 102 -4.82 -7.72 3.35
N VAL A 103 -4.65 -6.42 3.56
CA VAL A 103 -4.85 -5.77 4.86
C VAL A 103 -5.88 -4.66 4.73
N ASP A 104 -6.96 -4.75 5.48
CA ASP A 104 -7.96 -3.70 5.61
C ASP A 104 -7.50 -2.67 6.65
N ILE A 105 -7.29 -1.41 6.24
CA ILE A 105 -7.00 -0.31 7.16
C ILE A 105 -8.25 0.56 7.25
N VAL A 106 -9.16 0.16 8.13
CA VAL A 106 -10.54 0.66 8.18
C VAL A 106 -10.59 2.15 8.48
N TYR A 107 -9.80 2.64 9.44
CA TYR A 107 -9.86 4.02 9.93
C TYR A 107 -9.37 5.09 8.92
N ILE A 108 -8.63 4.70 7.87
CA ILE A 108 -8.19 5.60 6.80
C ILE A 108 -8.80 5.24 5.43
N HIS A 109 -9.73 4.28 5.41
CA HIS A 109 -10.39 3.82 4.20
C HIS A 109 -9.40 3.38 3.10
N GLN A 110 -8.45 2.50 3.48
CA GLN A 110 -7.48 1.92 2.56
C GLN A 110 -7.50 0.40 2.65
N ILE A 111 -7.19 -0.25 1.52
CA ILE A 111 -6.93 -1.68 1.43
C ILE A 111 -5.54 -1.83 0.84
N TYR A 112 -4.66 -2.57 1.51
CA TYR A 112 -3.37 -2.93 0.98
C TYR A 112 -3.43 -4.34 0.39
N LEU A 113 -2.90 -4.51 -0.83
CA LEU A 113 -2.67 -5.83 -1.39
C LEU A 113 -1.19 -5.98 -1.71
N MET A 114 -0.52 -6.82 -0.93
CA MET A 114 0.91 -7.09 -1.04
C MET A 114 1.15 -8.38 -1.82
N TYR A 115 2.08 -8.31 -2.75
CA TYR A 115 2.54 -9.45 -3.54
C TYR A 115 3.88 -9.94 -3.02
N ARG A 116 4.04 -11.25 -2.92
CA ARG A 116 5.36 -11.88 -2.84
C ARG A 116 5.92 -12.01 -4.26
N CYS A 117 7.17 -11.63 -4.47
CA CYS A 117 7.80 -11.67 -5.79
C CYS A 117 9.32 -11.82 -5.69
N ARG A 118 9.96 -12.06 -6.82
CA ARG A 118 11.42 -12.08 -6.92
C ARG A 118 11.91 -10.88 -7.71
N LEU A 119 13.09 -10.37 -7.37
CA LEU A 119 13.80 -9.45 -8.26
C LEU A 119 14.20 -10.18 -9.54
N GLN A 120 14.13 -9.49 -10.67
CA GLN A 120 14.65 -10.01 -11.93
C GLN A 120 16.19 -10.05 -11.93
N ALA A 121 16.81 -9.06 -11.30
CA ALA A 121 18.25 -8.92 -11.07
C ALA A 121 18.45 -8.09 -9.79
N PRO A 122 19.61 -8.20 -9.10
CA PRO A 122 19.93 -7.37 -7.93
C PRO A 122 20.37 -5.96 -8.35
N ASP A 123 19.58 -5.32 -9.22
CA ASP A 123 19.79 -3.96 -9.73
C ASP A 123 18.74 -3.04 -9.12
N PHE A 124 19.19 -2.11 -8.29
CA PHE A 124 18.35 -1.15 -7.57
C PHE A 124 19.14 0.12 -7.25
N HIS A 125 18.42 1.24 -7.11
CA HIS A 125 19.04 2.53 -6.80
C HIS A 125 18.02 3.45 -6.10
N PRO A 126 18.47 4.47 -5.36
CA PRO A 126 17.62 5.52 -4.84
C PRO A 126 16.87 6.26 -5.95
N THR A 127 15.66 6.74 -5.65
CA THR A 127 14.78 7.45 -6.58
C THR A 127 14.34 8.80 -5.97
N ARG A 128 13.44 9.51 -6.64
CA ARG A 128 12.85 10.74 -6.06
C ARG A 128 12.06 10.46 -4.78
N GLU A 129 11.48 9.27 -4.67
CA GLU A 129 10.62 8.88 -3.55
C GLU A 129 11.35 8.06 -2.48
N SER A 130 12.54 7.55 -2.80
CA SER A 130 13.35 6.73 -1.91
C SER A 130 14.78 7.25 -1.81
N SER A 131 15.18 7.73 -0.63
CA SER A 131 16.52 8.25 -0.37
C SER A 131 17.58 7.16 -0.26
N GLU A 132 17.17 5.94 0.03
CA GLU A 132 18.04 4.76 0.17
C GLU A 132 17.25 3.51 -0.23
N VAL A 133 17.90 2.59 -0.92
CA VAL A 133 17.35 1.29 -1.29
C VAL A 133 18.39 0.24 -0.98
N LYS A 134 18.01 -0.85 -0.29
CA LYS A 134 18.94 -1.92 0.04
C LYS A 134 18.27 -3.28 0.18
N LEU A 135 19.04 -4.34 -0.06
CA LEU A 135 18.71 -5.71 0.30
C LEU A 135 19.10 -5.96 1.75
N VAL A 136 18.15 -6.40 2.56
CA VAL A 136 18.33 -6.71 3.97
C VAL A 136 18.08 -8.19 4.25
N THR A 137 18.87 -8.77 5.11
CA THR A 137 18.57 -10.04 5.77
C THR A 137 17.52 -9.82 6.86
N GLU A 138 16.93 -10.89 7.41
CA GLU A 138 15.98 -10.78 8.52
C GLU A 138 16.55 -10.03 9.72
N ALA A 139 17.82 -10.28 10.07
CA ALA A 139 18.49 -9.63 11.20
C ALA A 139 18.78 -8.12 10.97
N GLU A 140 18.78 -7.69 9.71
CA GLU A 140 19.06 -6.31 9.32
C GLU A 140 17.78 -5.47 9.11
N ILE A 141 16.58 -6.06 9.28
CA ILE A 141 15.33 -5.32 9.16
C ILE A 141 15.27 -4.25 10.25
N PRO A 142 15.11 -2.97 9.87
CA PRO A 142 15.10 -1.86 10.82
C PRO A 142 13.74 -1.71 11.51
N TRP A 143 13.37 -2.63 12.38
CA TRP A 143 12.05 -2.72 13.01
C TRP A 143 11.59 -1.42 13.67
N ASP A 144 12.47 -0.74 14.40
CA ASP A 144 12.16 0.53 15.09
C ASP A 144 11.95 1.72 14.12
N ALA A 145 12.31 1.53 12.85
CA ALA A 145 12.22 2.55 11.82
C ALA A 145 11.31 2.15 10.64
N ILE A 146 10.41 1.20 10.84
CA ILE A 146 9.39 0.86 9.83
C ILE A 146 8.33 1.97 9.77
N ALA A 147 7.99 2.40 8.55
CA ALA A 147 7.11 3.54 8.32
C ALA A 147 5.66 3.30 8.76
N PHE A 148 5.15 2.11 8.51
CA PHE A 148 3.72 1.81 8.64
C PHE A 148 3.49 0.42 9.25
N THR A 149 2.51 0.33 10.14
CA THR A 149 2.12 -0.94 10.77
C THR A 149 1.74 -2.03 9.77
N VAL A 150 1.16 -1.66 8.62
CA VAL A 150 0.84 -2.62 7.55
C VAL A 150 2.10 -3.27 6.98
N ILE A 151 3.19 -2.54 6.85
CA ILE A 151 4.48 -3.06 6.38
C ILE A 151 5.11 -3.97 7.42
N GLU A 152 5.09 -3.56 8.68
CA GLU A 152 5.55 -4.38 9.81
C GLU A 152 4.80 -5.73 9.87
N LYS A 153 3.46 -5.71 9.84
CA LYS A 153 2.63 -6.93 9.77
C LYS A 153 2.97 -7.79 8.55
N THR A 154 3.14 -7.16 7.38
CA THR A 154 3.50 -7.87 6.15
C THR A 154 4.84 -8.61 6.29
N LEU A 155 5.84 -7.95 6.85
CA LEU A 155 7.15 -8.55 7.09
C LEU A 155 7.07 -9.69 8.12
N HIS A 156 6.36 -9.51 9.22
CA HIS A 156 6.17 -10.58 10.22
C HIS A 156 5.50 -11.82 9.63
N HIS A 157 4.41 -11.67 8.90
CA HIS A 157 3.76 -12.79 8.21
C HIS A 157 4.71 -13.47 7.22
N TYR A 158 5.43 -12.67 6.42
CA TYR A 158 6.36 -13.20 5.42
C TYR A 158 7.49 -14.03 6.06
N LEU A 159 8.11 -13.52 7.12
CA LEU A 159 9.20 -14.21 7.81
C LEU A 159 8.73 -15.53 8.48
N GLN A 160 7.55 -15.49 9.09
CA GLN A 160 6.91 -16.67 9.67
C GLN A 160 6.66 -17.75 8.62
N ASP A 161 6.07 -17.39 7.48
CA ASP A 161 5.77 -18.32 6.39
C ASP A 161 7.05 -18.84 5.73
N ARG A 162 8.07 -17.98 5.58
CA ARG A 162 9.38 -18.38 5.08
C ARG A 162 10.02 -19.43 5.99
N SER A 163 10.00 -19.22 7.29
CA SER A 163 10.51 -20.20 8.28
C SER A 163 9.74 -21.51 8.24
N ALA A 164 8.43 -21.47 8.00
CA ALA A 164 7.59 -22.66 7.86
C ALA A 164 7.71 -23.33 6.49
N GLY A 165 8.35 -22.69 5.51
CA GLY A 165 8.47 -23.20 4.13
C GLY A 165 7.14 -23.25 3.38
N SER A 166 6.10 -22.56 3.85
CA SER A 166 4.75 -22.60 3.29
C SER A 166 4.13 -21.20 3.25
N PHE A 167 3.66 -20.80 2.07
CA PHE A 167 3.05 -19.49 1.84
C PHE A 167 1.61 -19.68 1.36
N SER A 168 0.67 -19.01 2.03
CA SER A 168 -0.72 -18.95 1.61
C SER A 168 -1.19 -17.49 1.54
N PHE A 169 -2.15 -17.21 0.66
CA PHE A 169 -2.84 -15.92 0.68
C PHE A 169 -3.65 -15.80 1.96
N ARG A 170 -3.57 -14.64 2.61
CA ARG A 170 -4.29 -14.34 3.85
C ARG A 170 -4.83 -12.92 3.89
N THR A 171 -5.71 -12.68 4.82
CA THR A 171 -6.25 -11.35 5.11
C THR A 171 -5.92 -10.97 6.55
N ASP A 172 -5.71 -9.67 6.78
CA ASP A 172 -5.52 -9.08 8.11
C ASP A 172 -6.23 -7.72 8.17
N ARG A 173 -6.31 -7.09 9.34
CA ARG A 173 -6.95 -5.79 9.49
C ARG A 173 -6.25 -4.91 10.53
N ILE A 174 -6.41 -3.61 10.37
CA ILE A 174 -5.95 -2.58 11.30
C ILE A 174 -7.12 -1.65 11.54
N ASP A 175 -7.69 -1.70 12.76
CA ASP A 175 -8.91 -0.97 13.10
C ASP A 175 -8.66 0.45 13.62
N ALA A 176 -7.49 0.68 14.21
CA ALA A 176 -7.14 1.95 14.84
C ALA A 176 -5.68 2.32 14.50
N PRO A 177 -5.35 3.62 14.52
CA PRO A 177 -3.96 4.03 14.41
C PRO A 177 -3.12 3.42 15.56
N PRO A 178 -1.82 3.18 15.33
CA PRO A 178 -0.93 2.74 16.40
C PRO A 178 -1.00 3.75 17.56
N THR A 179 -1.07 3.25 18.77
CA THR A 179 -0.95 4.09 19.98
C THR A 179 0.38 4.85 19.91
N ALA A 180 0.33 6.17 20.01
CA ALA A 180 1.54 6.98 20.09
C ALA A 180 2.35 6.50 21.30
N ALA A 181 3.58 6.05 21.04
CA ALA A 181 4.53 5.72 22.10
C ALA A 181 5.13 6.98 22.69
#